data_604ddc36d9a8ca5253d380228bd41808
#
_entry.id   604ddc36d9a8ca5253d380228bd41808
#
_cell.length_a   1.000
_cell.length_b   1.000
_cell.length_c   1.000
_cell.angle_alpha   90.00
_cell.angle_beta   90.00
_cell.angle_gamma   90.00
#
_symmetry.space_group_name_H-M   'P 1'
#
loop_
_entity.id
_entity.type
_entity.pdbx_description
1 polymer ?
#
loop_
_entity_poly.entity_id
_entity_poly.type
_entity_poly.pdbx_seq_one_letter_code
_entity_poly.pdbx_strand_id
1 'polypeptide(L)'
;LLDVVKKYNLLSGGGCLPPMWGLGFKYRVKGDAIQDSVMRFADYFRNNHIPCDVLGLEPGWQTATYSCSYIWSKERFPQHKEMLAQLQQKGYKINLWEHAYVHPTSPIRKALEPYLYTAFRTYQQEGIPPFRPLLMDDPKDERLRTISDQYMIGNGMMAAPLYENKKSRKVYFPEGVWYNFNTNEKYEGNREYEITTELNQLPLYVRQGTLLPLAEPVPYINTQTVFNLNCKIYGTPTATC
;
A
#
# COMPACT_ATOMS: atom_id res chain seq x y z
N LEU A 1 -33.47 14.27 -8.36
CA LEU A 1 -32.56 13.45 -7.56
C LEU A 1 -31.47 12.83 -8.43
N LEU A 2 -31.81 12.15 -9.52
CA LEU A 2 -30.85 11.49 -10.42
C LEU A 2 -29.82 12.46 -11.01
N ASP A 3 -30.20 13.66 -11.37
CA ASP A 3 -29.29 14.67 -11.90
C ASP A 3 -28.26 15.15 -10.89
N VAL A 4 -28.63 15.22 -9.62
CA VAL A 4 -27.71 15.55 -8.54
C VAL A 4 -26.67 14.43 -8.38
N VAL A 5 -27.12 13.17 -8.41
CA VAL A 5 -26.23 12.00 -8.33
C VAL A 5 -25.28 11.96 -9.52
N LYS A 6 -25.75 12.22 -10.74
CA LYS A 6 -24.90 12.31 -11.94
C LYS A 6 -23.83 13.39 -11.80
N LYS A 7 -24.22 14.60 -11.39
CA LYS A 7 -23.27 15.71 -11.18
C LYS A 7 -22.24 15.37 -10.11
N TYR A 8 -22.69 14.81 -9.00
CA TYR A 8 -21.79 14.37 -7.93
C TYR A 8 -20.78 13.33 -8.44
N ASN A 9 -21.25 12.31 -9.15
CA ASN A 9 -20.36 11.28 -9.70
C ASN A 9 -19.33 11.85 -10.67
N LEU A 10 -19.73 12.79 -11.54
CA LEU A 10 -18.81 13.45 -12.47
C LEU A 10 -17.77 14.30 -11.73
N LEU A 11 -18.17 15.02 -10.68
CA LEU A 11 -17.28 15.83 -9.86
C LEU A 11 -16.32 14.98 -9.00
N SER A 12 -16.74 13.78 -8.58
CA SER A 12 -15.94 12.86 -7.79
C SER A 12 -15.04 11.92 -8.62
N GLY A 13 -14.85 12.20 -9.91
CA GLY A 13 -14.00 11.41 -10.80
C GLY A 13 -14.71 10.42 -11.70
N GLY A 14 -16.04 10.42 -11.69
CA GLY A 14 -16.86 9.52 -12.51
C GLY A 14 -16.99 8.10 -11.94
N GLY A 15 -17.75 7.27 -12.66
CA GLY A 15 -17.86 5.85 -12.36
C GLY A 15 -16.71 5.04 -12.97
N CYS A 16 -16.27 3.98 -12.32
CA CYS A 16 -15.34 3.04 -12.92
C CYS A 16 -16.08 2.01 -13.77
N LEU A 17 -15.53 1.67 -14.92
CA LEU A 17 -15.94 0.49 -15.68
C LEU A 17 -15.09 -0.69 -15.20
N PRO A 18 -15.68 -1.67 -14.47
CA PRO A 18 -14.91 -2.83 -14.04
C PRO A 18 -14.51 -3.70 -15.25
N PRO A 19 -13.40 -4.42 -15.20
CA PRO A 19 -13.08 -5.40 -16.23
C PRO A 19 -14.13 -6.52 -16.26
N MET A 20 -14.35 -7.14 -17.40
CA MET A 20 -15.38 -8.18 -17.59
C MET A 20 -15.30 -9.30 -16.54
N TRP A 21 -14.10 -9.77 -16.21
CA TRP A 21 -13.91 -10.77 -15.16
C TRP A 21 -14.32 -10.28 -13.76
N GLY A 22 -14.31 -8.97 -13.53
CA GLY A 22 -14.75 -8.38 -12.26
C GLY A 22 -16.27 -8.42 -12.06
N LEU A 23 -17.04 -8.63 -13.15
CA LEU A 23 -18.47 -8.87 -13.15
C LEU A 23 -18.82 -10.36 -13.05
N GLY A 24 -17.82 -11.23 -13.12
CA GLY A 24 -17.99 -12.69 -13.01
C GLY A 24 -18.18 -13.17 -11.58
N PHE A 25 -18.35 -14.49 -11.45
CA PHE A 25 -18.56 -15.10 -10.16
C PHE A 25 -17.29 -15.10 -9.31
N LYS A 26 -17.42 -14.59 -8.08
CA LYS A 26 -16.36 -14.56 -7.07
C LYS A 26 -16.71 -15.49 -5.92
N TYR A 27 -15.85 -16.47 -5.67
CA TYR A 27 -15.95 -17.35 -4.50
C TYR A 27 -14.98 -16.88 -3.42
N ARG A 28 -15.49 -16.70 -2.20
CA ARG A 28 -14.68 -16.37 -1.01
C ARG A 28 -14.43 -17.63 -0.21
N VAL A 29 -13.17 -17.98 -0.02
CA VAL A 29 -12.81 -19.11 0.86
C VAL A 29 -12.92 -18.69 2.32
N LYS A 30 -13.08 -19.66 3.22
CA LYS A 30 -13.17 -19.40 4.67
C LYS A 30 -11.85 -18.82 5.21
N GLY A 31 -11.95 -18.07 6.31
CA GLY A 31 -10.80 -17.42 6.96
C GLY A 31 -9.74 -18.38 7.51
N ASP A 32 -10.11 -19.62 7.77
CA ASP A 32 -9.25 -20.71 8.22
C ASP A 32 -8.68 -21.57 7.08
N ALA A 33 -8.97 -21.24 5.82
CA ALA A 33 -8.50 -21.98 4.66
C ALA A 33 -6.95 -22.00 4.61
N ILE A 34 -6.45 -23.16 4.20
CA ILE A 34 -5.02 -23.38 3.91
C ILE A 34 -4.82 -23.52 2.40
N GLN A 35 -3.57 -23.49 1.95
CA GLN A 35 -3.20 -23.58 0.53
C GLN A 35 -3.89 -24.74 -0.19
N ASP A 36 -3.88 -25.93 0.39
CA ASP A 36 -4.51 -27.12 -0.21
C ASP A 36 -6.02 -27.00 -0.35
N SER A 37 -6.67 -26.31 0.60
CA SER A 37 -8.11 -26.04 0.51
C SER A 37 -8.43 -25.14 -0.68
N VAL A 38 -7.65 -24.10 -0.88
CA VAL A 38 -7.82 -23.17 -2.00
C VAL A 38 -7.63 -23.89 -3.34
N MET A 39 -6.60 -24.73 -3.46
CA MET A 39 -6.35 -25.52 -4.66
C MET A 39 -7.47 -26.51 -4.95
N ARG A 40 -7.97 -27.20 -3.92
CA ARG A 40 -9.12 -28.11 -4.06
C ARG A 40 -10.38 -27.40 -4.55
N PHE A 41 -10.69 -26.19 -4.05
CA PHE A 41 -11.83 -25.41 -4.56
C PHE A 41 -11.61 -24.98 -6.01
N ALA A 42 -10.40 -24.58 -6.37
CA ALA A 42 -10.08 -24.22 -7.74
C ALA A 42 -10.29 -25.41 -8.69
N ASP A 43 -9.80 -26.59 -8.31
CA ASP A 43 -9.98 -27.81 -9.11
C ASP A 43 -11.46 -28.25 -9.15
N TYR A 44 -12.17 -28.16 -8.03
CA TYR A 44 -13.59 -28.49 -7.97
C TYR A 44 -14.42 -27.65 -8.96
N PHE A 45 -14.24 -26.34 -9.01
CA PHE A 45 -14.97 -25.49 -9.94
C PHE A 45 -14.65 -25.82 -11.40
N ARG A 46 -13.38 -26.05 -11.75
CA ARG A 46 -12.98 -26.39 -13.12
C ARG A 46 -13.48 -27.77 -13.54
N ASN A 47 -13.33 -28.79 -12.68
CA ASN A 47 -13.71 -30.16 -12.98
C ASN A 47 -15.23 -30.32 -13.10
N ASN A 48 -16.01 -29.53 -12.38
CA ASN A 48 -17.47 -29.54 -12.44
C ASN A 48 -18.07 -28.50 -13.39
N HIS A 49 -17.24 -27.83 -14.21
CA HIS A 49 -17.65 -26.76 -15.13
C HIS A 49 -18.45 -25.62 -14.47
N ILE A 50 -18.18 -25.34 -13.21
CA ILE A 50 -18.81 -24.24 -12.49
C ILE A 50 -18.04 -22.94 -12.82
N PRO A 51 -18.71 -21.94 -13.40
CA PRO A 51 -18.08 -20.65 -13.67
C PRO A 51 -17.56 -20.00 -12.38
N CYS A 52 -16.29 -19.64 -12.35
CA CYS A 52 -15.70 -18.88 -11.26
C CYS A 52 -14.48 -18.12 -11.77
N ASP A 53 -14.54 -16.81 -11.70
CA ASP A 53 -13.50 -15.93 -12.24
C ASP A 53 -12.51 -15.49 -11.16
N VAL A 54 -12.99 -15.35 -9.93
CA VAL A 54 -12.20 -14.81 -8.81
C VAL A 54 -12.28 -15.73 -7.60
N LEU A 55 -11.11 -16.06 -7.05
CA LEU A 55 -11.01 -16.66 -5.72
C LEU A 55 -10.57 -15.58 -4.73
N GLY A 56 -11.41 -15.34 -3.72
CA GLY A 56 -11.14 -14.39 -2.64
C GLY A 56 -10.58 -15.11 -1.42
N LEU A 57 -9.39 -14.76 -0.99
CA LEU A 57 -8.81 -15.22 0.26
C LEU A 57 -9.21 -14.29 1.39
N GLU A 58 -9.80 -14.84 2.43
CA GLU A 58 -10.11 -14.14 3.68
C GLU A 58 -8.82 -13.79 4.43
N PRO A 59 -8.85 -12.91 5.43
CA PRO A 59 -7.63 -12.35 6.05
C PRO A 59 -6.67 -13.40 6.64
N GLY A 60 -7.09 -14.65 6.78
CA GLY A 60 -6.26 -15.77 7.20
C GLY A 60 -5.08 -16.10 6.26
N TRP A 61 -5.00 -15.50 5.08
CA TRP A 61 -3.79 -15.59 4.27
C TRP A 61 -2.58 -14.93 4.94
N GLN A 62 -2.81 -14.05 5.92
CA GLN A 62 -1.80 -13.29 6.63
C GLN A 62 -1.39 -13.96 7.95
N THR A 63 -0.19 -13.65 8.43
CA THR A 63 0.30 -14.07 9.76
C THR A 63 -0.51 -13.47 10.91
N ALA A 64 -1.07 -12.27 10.71
CA ALA A 64 -2.01 -11.62 11.64
C ALA A 64 -3.18 -11.06 10.84
N THR A 65 -4.39 -11.51 11.21
CA THR A 65 -5.63 -11.27 10.47
C THR A 65 -6.27 -9.91 10.73
N TYR A 66 -6.23 -9.48 11.97
CA TYR A 66 -6.76 -8.20 12.43
C TYR A 66 -5.72 -7.56 13.36
N SER A 67 -5.20 -6.42 13.16
CA SER A 67 -5.10 -5.68 11.92
C SER A 67 -4.10 -6.34 10.96
N CYS A 68 -4.20 -6.09 9.66
CA CYS A 68 -3.44 -6.80 8.64
C CYS A 68 -1.92 -6.69 8.84
N SER A 69 -1.23 -7.83 8.82
CA SER A 69 0.24 -7.87 8.85
C SER A 69 0.84 -7.64 7.45
N TYR A 70 0.09 -7.90 6.39
CA TYR A 70 0.52 -7.94 4.99
C TYR A 70 1.67 -8.93 4.73
N ILE A 71 1.80 -9.93 5.59
CA ILE A 71 2.81 -10.98 5.48
C ILE A 71 2.10 -12.32 5.31
N TRP A 72 2.43 -13.06 4.26
CA TRP A 72 1.89 -14.40 4.04
C TRP A 72 2.18 -15.33 5.21
N SER A 73 1.16 -16.02 5.68
CA SER A 73 1.31 -17.11 6.65
C SER A 73 2.01 -18.29 5.99
N LYS A 74 3.28 -18.51 6.31
CA LYS A 74 4.04 -19.67 5.80
C LYS A 74 3.50 -20.99 6.30
N GLU A 75 2.82 -21.01 7.43
CA GLU A 75 2.17 -22.17 7.98
C GLU A 75 0.98 -22.59 7.13
N ARG A 76 0.12 -21.64 6.75
CA ARG A 76 -1.09 -21.92 5.98
C ARG A 76 -0.84 -21.95 4.48
N PHE A 77 0.10 -21.16 3.99
CA PHE A 77 0.43 -20.96 2.57
C PHE A 77 1.94 -21.07 2.35
N PRO A 78 2.53 -22.26 2.55
CA PRO A 78 3.99 -22.44 2.48
C PRO A 78 4.56 -22.13 1.09
N GLN A 79 3.82 -22.43 0.03
CA GLN A 79 4.21 -22.24 -1.38
C GLN A 79 3.24 -21.29 -2.07
N HIS A 80 2.96 -20.14 -1.43
CA HIS A 80 1.96 -19.18 -1.94
C HIS A 80 2.28 -18.67 -3.35
N LYS A 81 3.55 -18.49 -3.72
CA LYS A 81 3.94 -18.02 -5.06
C LYS A 81 3.58 -19.03 -6.14
N GLU A 82 3.90 -20.28 -5.90
CA GLU A 82 3.58 -21.42 -6.78
C GLU A 82 2.07 -21.61 -6.88
N MET A 83 1.36 -21.54 -5.75
CA MET A 83 -0.10 -21.61 -5.71
C MET A 83 -0.72 -20.49 -6.58
N LEU A 84 -0.27 -19.24 -6.42
CA LEU A 84 -0.79 -18.12 -7.19
C LEU A 84 -0.54 -18.30 -8.70
N ALA A 85 0.65 -18.79 -9.09
CA ALA A 85 0.96 -19.08 -10.49
C ALA A 85 0.05 -20.17 -11.07
N GLN A 86 -0.19 -21.25 -10.32
CA GLN A 86 -1.10 -22.34 -10.74
C GLN A 86 -2.54 -21.85 -10.86
N LEU A 87 -3.03 -21.05 -9.93
CA LEU A 87 -4.37 -20.45 -10.00
C LEU A 87 -4.52 -19.55 -11.21
N GLN A 88 -3.50 -18.75 -11.51
CA GLN A 88 -3.49 -17.90 -12.70
C GLN A 88 -3.51 -18.71 -13.99
N GLN A 89 -2.74 -19.81 -14.07
CA GLN A 89 -2.78 -20.75 -15.21
C GLN A 89 -4.14 -21.40 -15.40
N LYS A 90 -4.86 -21.65 -14.30
CA LYS A 90 -6.25 -22.16 -14.32
C LYS A 90 -7.29 -21.07 -14.67
N GLY A 91 -6.85 -19.83 -14.95
CA GLY A 91 -7.71 -18.71 -15.34
C GLY A 91 -8.36 -17.95 -14.18
N TYR A 92 -7.93 -18.17 -12.94
CA TYR A 92 -8.44 -17.41 -11.80
C TYR A 92 -7.73 -16.08 -11.62
N LYS A 93 -8.49 -15.06 -11.21
CA LYS A 93 -8.00 -13.87 -10.53
C LYS A 93 -8.05 -14.09 -9.03
N ILE A 94 -7.08 -13.55 -8.31
CA ILE A 94 -7.02 -13.69 -6.85
C ILE A 94 -7.31 -12.35 -6.22
N ASN A 95 -8.20 -12.36 -5.23
CA ASN A 95 -8.48 -11.22 -4.40
C ASN A 95 -8.05 -11.54 -2.96
N LEU A 96 -7.18 -10.74 -2.42
CA LEU A 96 -6.76 -10.85 -1.02
C LEU A 96 -7.59 -9.89 -0.20
N TRP A 97 -8.25 -10.40 0.85
CA TRP A 97 -8.95 -9.55 1.78
C TRP A 97 -7.95 -8.81 2.68
N GLU A 98 -8.16 -7.54 2.84
CA GLU A 98 -7.38 -6.68 3.71
C GLU A 98 -8.21 -5.48 4.18
N HIS A 99 -7.73 -4.79 5.18
CA HIS A 99 -8.29 -3.49 5.58
C HIS A 99 -7.16 -2.46 5.82
N ALA A 100 -7.55 -1.21 5.97
CA ALA A 100 -6.61 -0.09 6.06
C ALA A 100 -5.75 -0.08 7.34
N TYR A 101 -6.07 -0.91 8.32
CA TYR A 101 -5.34 -0.96 9.59
C TYR A 101 -4.19 -1.96 9.51
N VAL A 102 -2.96 -1.46 9.65
CA VAL A 102 -1.75 -2.27 9.68
C VAL A 102 -1.54 -2.86 11.06
N HIS A 103 -1.18 -4.15 11.13
CA HIS A 103 -0.96 -4.82 12.41
C HIS A 103 0.18 -4.16 13.21
N PRO A 104 0.02 -4.00 14.55
CA PRO A 104 1.05 -3.38 15.40
C PRO A 104 2.43 -4.03 15.31
N THR A 105 2.51 -5.32 14.95
CA THR A 105 3.77 -6.05 14.81
C THR A 105 4.45 -5.86 13.46
N SER A 106 3.86 -5.09 12.51
CA SER A 106 4.50 -4.80 11.23
C SER A 106 5.82 -4.05 11.46
N PRO A 107 6.97 -4.55 10.99
CA PRO A 107 8.28 -3.92 11.23
C PRO A 107 8.34 -2.49 10.70
N ILE A 108 7.79 -2.25 9.51
CA ILE A 108 7.77 -0.91 8.87
C ILE A 108 6.93 0.05 9.69
N ARG A 109 5.72 -0.36 10.11
CA ARG A 109 4.86 0.48 10.94
C ARG A 109 5.54 0.86 12.25
N LYS A 110 6.09 -0.12 12.96
CA LYS A 110 6.76 0.12 14.24
C LYS A 110 7.95 1.07 14.10
N ALA A 111 8.77 0.88 13.07
CA ALA A 111 9.90 1.76 12.82
C ALA A 111 9.46 3.20 12.53
N LEU A 112 8.36 3.40 11.82
CA LEU A 112 7.83 4.72 11.44
C LEU A 112 6.92 5.37 12.49
N GLU A 113 6.63 4.72 13.62
CA GLU A 113 5.73 5.28 14.65
C GLU A 113 6.09 6.71 15.10
N PRO A 114 7.37 7.05 15.39
CA PRO A 114 7.72 8.42 15.78
C PRO A 114 7.49 9.43 14.66
N TYR A 115 7.80 9.06 13.42
CA TYR A 115 7.54 9.91 12.26
C TYR A 115 6.04 10.13 12.04
N LEU A 116 5.24 9.07 12.12
CA LEU A 116 3.77 9.16 12.00
C LEU A 116 3.19 9.99 13.13
N TYR A 117 3.66 9.81 14.35
CA TYR A 117 3.22 10.63 15.50
C TYR A 117 3.48 12.12 15.24
N THR A 118 4.66 12.46 14.71
CA THR A 118 5.00 13.84 14.34
C THR A 118 4.05 14.37 13.26
N ALA A 119 3.74 13.57 12.23
CA ALA A 119 2.80 13.96 11.18
C ALA A 119 1.38 14.22 11.73
N PHE A 120 0.91 13.40 12.68
CA PHE A 120 -0.37 13.62 13.35
C PHE A 120 -0.35 14.83 14.30
N ARG A 121 0.80 15.13 14.91
CA ARG A 121 0.97 16.34 15.72
C ARG A 121 0.91 17.59 14.85
N THR A 122 1.55 17.59 13.69
CA THR A 122 1.45 18.66 12.69
C THR A 122 -0.01 18.85 12.26
N TYR A 123 -0.75 17.77 12.04
CA TYR A 123 -2.19 17.85 11.74
C TYR A 123 -2.97 18.54 12.87
N GLN A 124 -2.71 18.17 14.12
CA GLN A 124 -3.37 18.78 15.29
C GLN A 124 -3.05 20.28 15.42
N GLN A 125 -1.81 20.68 15.14
CA GLN A 125 -1.34 22.05 15.37
C GLN A 125 -1.58 22.99 14.19
N GLU A 126 -1.46 22.46 12.96
CA GLU A 126 -1.42 23.26 11.73
C GLU A 126 -2.54 22.89 10.75
N GLY A 127 -3.30 21.84 11.02
CA GLY A 127 -4.35 21.36 10.13
C GLY A 127 -3.86 20.60 8.89
N ILE A 128 -2.56 20.31 8.78
CA ILE A 128 -1.96 19.61 7.61
C ILE A 128 -2.22 18.12 7.71
N PRO A 129 -3.03 17.50 6.81
CA PRO A 129 -3.33 16.07 6.89
C PRO A 129 -2.06 15.20 6.81
N PRO A 130 -1.92 14.19 7.68
CA PRO A 130 -0.74 13.30 7.68
C PRO A 130 -0.65 12.44 6.43
N PHE A 131 -1.78 12.13 5.80
CA PHE A 131 -1.87 11.46 4.50
C PHE A 131 -2.63 12.37 3.55
N ARG A 132 -2.03 12.74 2.42
CA ARG A 132 -2.64 13.70 1.50
C ARG A 132 -2.18 13.49 0.06
N PRO A 133 -3.03 13.80 -0.94
CA PRO A 133 -2.63 13.82 -2.34
C PRO A 133 -1.45 14.77 -2.58
N LEU A 134 -0.60 14.46 -3.54
CA LEU A 134 0.55 15.29 -3.92
C LEU A 134 0.12 16.72 -4.30
N LEU A 135 -1.03 16.86 -4.93
CA LEU A 135 -1.62 18.16 -5.33
C LEU A 135 -1.77 19.15 -4.15
N MET A 136 -1.95 18.66 -2.93
CA MET A 136 -2.09 19.56 -1.75
C MET A 136 -0.77 20.25 -1.38
N ASP A 137 0.39 19.65 -1.71
CA ASP A 137 1.70 20.24 -1.44
C ASP A 137 2.14 21.24 -2.53
N ASP A 138 1.75 20.99 -3.78
CA ASP A 138 2.02 21.91 -4.88
C ASP A 138 0.80 22.00 -5.83
N PRO A 139 -0.19 22.85 -5.49
CA PRO A 139 -1.40 23.02 -6.29
C PRO A 139 -1.16 23.70 -7.64
N LYS A 140 0.04 24.22 -7.90
CA LYS A 140 0.40 24.88 -9.16
C LYS A 140 0.93 23.90 -10.20
N ASP A 141 1.41 22.73 -9.78
CA ASP A 141 1.84 21.70 -10.72
C ASP A 141 0.62 20.94 -11.28
N GLU A 142 0.21 21.32 -12.50
CA GLU A 142 -0.94 20.72 -13.19
C GLU A 142 -0.81 19.19 -13.36
N ARG A 143 0.40 18.63 -13.40
CA ARG A 143 0.64 17.19 -13.53
C ARG A 143 0.11 16.42 -12.34
N LEU A 144 0.12 17.03 -11.15
CA LEU A 144 -0.33 16.40 -9.91
C LEU A 144 -1.86 16.18 -9.87
N ARG A 145 -2.62 16.88 -10.71
CA ARG A 145 -4.09 16.77 -10.75
C ARG A 145 -4.57 15.40 -11.22
N THR A 146 -3.78 14.71 -12.01
CA THR A 146 -4.12 13.40 -12.57
C THR A 146 -3.52 12.23 -11.79
N ILE A 147 -2.66 12.51 -10.81
CA ILE A 147 -2.01 11.49 -9.98
C ILE A 147 -2.91 11.14 -8.80
N SER A 148 -3.58 9.99 -8.89
CA SER A 148 -4.49 9.48 -7.86
C SER A 148 -3.93 8.30 -7.07
N ASP A 149 -2.75 7.83 -7.43
CA ASP A 149 -2.13 6.58 -6.96
C ASP A 149 -0.80 6.79 -6.23
N GLN A 150 -0.50 8.04 -5.90
CA GLN A 150 0.63 8.45 -5.08
C GLN A 150 0.15 9.45 -4.02
N TYR A 151 0.74 9.40 -2.83
CA TYR A 151 0.36 10.31 -1.76
C TYR A 151 1.52 10.59 -0.81
N MET A 152 1.45 11.73 -0.16
CA MET A 152 2.38 12.11 0.90
C MET A 152 2.01 11.43 2.23
N ILE A 153 3.04 11.06 2.98
CA ILE A 153 2.96 10.63 4.38
C ILE A 153 3.79 11.63 5.19
N GLY A 154 3.13 12.47 5.96
CA GLY A 154 3.79 13.62 6.60
C GLY A 154 4.44 14.54 5.55
N ASN A 155 5.44 15.31 5.96
CA ASN A 155 6.04 16.33 5.09
C ASN A 155 7.23 15.81 4.25
N GLY A 156 7.81 14.69 4.64
CA GLY A 156 9.06 14.19 4.07
C GLY A 156 8.97 12.89 3.29
N MET A 157 7.87 12.16 3.34
CA MET A 157 7.74 10.86 2.68
C MET A 157 6.63 10.85 1.64
N MET A 158 6.82 10.05 0.59
CA MET A 158 5.82 9.76 -0.43
C MET A 158 5.69 8.25 -0.58
N ALA A 159 4.46 7.78 -0.73
CA ALA A 159 4.15 6.40 -1.09
C ALA A 159 3.64 6.33 -2.53
N ALA A 160 4.07 5.30 -3.24
CA ALA A 160 3.64 4.99 -4.61
C ALA A 160 3.35 3.49 -4.75
N PRO A 161 2.25 2.97 -4.16
CA PRO A 161 1.96 1.54 -4.13
C PRO A 161 1.91 0.91 -5.52
N LEU A 162 2.31 -0.35 -5.65
CA LEU A 162 2.08 -1.15 -6.85
C LEU A 162 0.63 -1.63 -6.89
N TYR A 163 0.06 -1.65 -8.09
CA TYR A 163 -1.29 -2.16 -8.34
C TYR A 163 -1.26 -3.32 -9.33
N GLU A 164 -2.33 -4.12 -9.34
CA GLU A 164 -2.62 -5.10 -10.38
C GLU A 164 -1.54 -6.18 -10.59
N ASN A 165 -0.82 -6.59 -9.55
CA ASN A 165 0.27 -7.57 -9.65
C ASN A 165 1.38 -7.17 -10.66
N LYS A 166 1.49 -5.90 -11.01
CA LYS A 166 2.59 -5.39 -11.81
C LYS A 166 3.86 -5.35 -10.98
N LYS A 167 4.99 -5.69 -11.58
CA LYS A 167 6.30 -5.56 -10.93
C LYS A 167 6.87 -4.16 -11.08
N SER A 168 6.33 -3.36 -11.99
CA SER A 168 6.77 -1.99 -12.25
C SER A 168 5.58 -1.06 -12.45
N ARG A 169 5.83 0.21 -12.23
CA ARG A 169 4.92 1.31 -12.52
C ARG A 169 5.70 2.60 -12.77
N LYS A 170 5.05 3.53 -13.43
CA LYS A 170 5.53 4.90 -13.51
C LYS A 170 5.24 5.64 -12.22
N VAL A 171 6.25 6.30 -11.68
CA VAL A 171 6.18 7.12 -10.47
C VAL A 171 6.65 8.53 -10.83
N TYR A 172 5.79 9.50 -10.63
CA TYR A 172 6.15 10.91 -10.76
C TYR A 172 6.73 11.42 -9.45
N PHE A 173 7.89 12.04 -9.52
CA PHE A 173 8.52 12.71 -8.38
C PHE A 173 8.29 14.21 -8.48
N PRO A 174 7.60 14.84 -7.51
CA PRO A 174 7.47 16.30 -7.42
C PRO A 174 8.83 17.01 -7.29
N GLU A 175 8.84 18.31 -7.40
CA GLU A 175 10.05 19.12 -7.28
C GLU A 175 10.92 18.74 -6.09
N GLY A 176 12.25 18.75 -6.32
CA GLY A 176 13.26 18.41 -5.33
C GLY A 176 13.98 17.11 -5.64
N VAL A 177 14.69 16.59 -4.65
CA VAL A 177 15.42 15.32 -4.72
C VAL A 177 14.78 14.32 -3.80
N TRP A 178 14.66 13.09 -4.26
CA TRP A 178 13.99 12.01 -3.54
C TRP A 178 14.91 10.80 -3.42
N TYR A 179 14.74 10.04 -2.37
CA TYR A 179 15.51 8.82 -2.11
C TYR A 179 14.56 7.66 -1.84
N ASN A 180 14.82 6.52 -2.44
CA ASN A 180 14.11 5.30 -2.08
C ASN A 180 14.43 4.92 -0.62
N PHE A 181 13.39 4.73 0.19
CA PHE A 181 13.52 4.41 1.62
C PHE A 181 14.31 3.12 1.88
N ASN A 182 14.15 2.12 1.00
CA ASN A 182 14.76 0.80 1.17
C ASN A 182 16.17 0.72 0.60
N THR A 183 16.42 1.32 -0.58
CA THR A 183 17.69 1.18 -1.33
C THR A 183 18.60 2.40 -1.23
N ASN A 184 18.08 3.54 -0.78
CA ASN A 184 18.72 4.87 -0.83
C ASN A 184 19.03 5.36 -2.27
N GLU A 185 18.48 4.75 -3.29
CA GLU A 185 18.60 5.21 -4.67
C GLU A 185 18.01 6.62 -4.82
N LYS A 186 18.73 7.48 -5.56
CA LYS A 186 18.39 8.90 -5.72
C LYS A 186 17.56 9.13 -6.98
N TYR A 187 16.53 9.94 -6.88
CA TYR A 187 15.66 10.40 -7.97
C TYR A 187 15.58 11.92 -8.00
N GLU A 188 15.75 12.49 -9.18
CA GLU A 188 15.54 13.92 -9.41
C GLU A 188 14.04 14.20 -9.63
N GLY A 189 13.55 15.27 -9.04
CA GLY A 189 12.15 15.67 -9.16
C GLY A 189 11.78 16.27 -10.51
N ASN A 190 10.52 16.66 -10.64
CA ASN A 190 9.88 17.18 -11.86
C ASN A 190 9.89 16.21 -13.05
N ARG A 191 9.97 14.92 -12.79
CA ARG A 191 9.96 13.86 -13.81
C ARG A 191 9.40 12.55 -13.33
N GLU A 192 9.10 11.70 -14.29
CA GLU A 192 8.57 10.35 -14.08
C GLU A 192 9.68 9.32 -14.32
N TYR A 193 9.67 8.26 -13.51
CA TYR A 193 10.56 7.11 -13.63
C TYR A 193 9.77 5.83 -13.68
N GLU A 194 10.22 4.87 -14.46
CA GLU A 194 9.74 3.50 -14.38
C GLU A 194 10.38 2.82 -13.17
N ILE A 195 9.58 2.51 -12.16
CA ILE A 195 10.06 1.90 -10.91
C ILE A 195 9.66 0.44 -10.88
N THR A 196 10.66 -0.41 -10.71
CA THR A 196 10.47 -1.84 -10.45
C THR A 196 10.70 -2.10 -8.96
N THR A 197 9.82 -2.86 -8.35
CA THR A 197 9.89 -3.19 -6.92
C THR A 197 9.51 -4.65 -6.70
N GLU A 198 10.14 -5.29 -5.73
CA GLU A 198 9.74 -6.61 -5.27
C GLU A 198 8.35 -6.54 -4.63
N LEU A 199 7.52 -7.58 -4.83
CA LEU A 199 6.14 -7.63 -4.35
C LEU A 199 5.99 -7.50 -2.82
N ASN A 200 7.07 -7.75 -2.08
CA ASN A 200 7.11 -7.64 -0.62
C ASN A 200 7.66 -6.29 -0.12
N GLN A 201 7.94 -5.37 -1.02
CA GLN A 201 8.45 -4.03 -0.70
C GLN A 201 7.39 -2.98 -1.03
N LEU A 202 7.11 -2.12 -0.07
CA LEU A 202 6.30 -0.93 -0.30
C LEU A 202 7.20 0.17 -0.89
N PRO A 203 6.88 0.69 -2.09
CA PRO A 203 7.62 1.81 -2.69
C PRO A 203 7.39 3.08 -1.87
N LEU A 204 8.34 3.37 -1.00
CA LEU A 204 8.40 4.57 -0.17
C LEU A 204 9.60 5.41 -0.58
N TYR A 205 9.40 6.70 -0.67
CA TYR A 205 10.43 7.67 -1.03
C TYR A 205 10.51 8.76 0.00
N VAL A 206 11.71 9.26 0.24
CA VAL A 206 11.97 10.31 1.24
C VAL A 206 12.57 11.51 0.54
N ARG A 207 12.01 12.69 0.79
CA ARG A 207 12.49 13.95 0.23
C ARG A 207 13.85 14.32 0.85
N GLN A 208 14.75 14.84 0.06
CA GLN A 208 16.01 15.42 0.54
C GLN A 208 15.77 16.46 1.65
N GLY A 209 16.66 16.48 2.62
CA GLY A 209 16.55 17.34 3.80
C GLY A 209 15.68 16.77 4.92
N THR A 210 14.99 15.65 4.68
CA THR A 210 14.16 15.00 5.71
C THR A 210 15.03 14.31 6.74
N LEU A 211 14.79 14.65 8.01
CA LEU A 211 15.23 13.87 9.17
C LEU A 211 14.12 12.88 9.50
N LEU A 212 14.39 11.60 9.33
CA LEU A 212 13.43 10.53 9.55
C LEU A 212 13.75 9.78 10.86
N PRO A 213 13.01 10.02 11.94
CA PRO A 213 13.19 9.27 13.18
C PRO A 213 12.57 7.88 13.02
N LEU A 214 13.39 6.86 13.21
CA LEU A 214 13.00 5.46 13.20
C LEU A 214 13.16 4.87 14.59
N ALA A 215 12.13 4.20 15.10
CA ALA A 215 12.18 3.54 16.39
C ALA A 215 12.52 2.06 16.26
N GLU A 216 13.20 1.52 17.27
CA GLU A 216 13.22 0.09 17.45
C GLU A 216 11.82 -0.40 17.87
N PRO A 217 11.37 -1.56 17.33
CA PRO A 217 10.08 -2.10 17.67
C PRO A 217 9.93 -2.39 19.16
N VAL A 218 8.90 -1.86 19.79
CA VAL A 218 8.51 -2.18 21.16
C VAL A 218 7.28 -3.09 21.18
N PRO A 219 7.08 -3.93 22.20
CA PRO A 219 5.90 -4.82 22.27
C PRO A 219 4.57 -4.06 22.30
N TYR A 220 4.51 -2.96 23.03
CA TYR A 220 3.36 -2.08 23.17
C TYR A 220 3.81 -0.66 23.54
N ILE A 221 2.96 0.31 23.30
CA ILE A 221 3.20 1.73 23.64
C ILE A 221 2.29 2.14 24.80
N ASN A 222 2.88 2.80 25.79
CA ASN A 222 2.18 3.43 26.88
C ASN A 222 2.81 4.79 27.23
N THR A 223 2.33 5.47 28.24
CA THR A 223 2.82 6.80 28.67
C THR A 223 4.26 6.82 29.16
N GLN A 224 4.84 5.65 29.44
CA GLN A 224 6.23 5.49 29.92
C GLN A 224 7.16 4.95 28.84
N THR A 225 6.65 4.69 27.62
CA THR A 225 7.49 4.16 26.54
C THR A 225 8.52 5.18 26.12
N VAL A 226 9.77 4.80 26.23
CA VAL A 226 10.92 5.55 25.68
C VAL A 226 11.37 4.85 24.40
N PHE A 227 11.38 5.58 23.29
CA PHE A 227 11.89 5.06 22.03
C PHE A 227 13.37 5.30 21.88
N ASN A 228 14.13 4.24 21.59
CA ASN A 228 15.47 4.38 21.05
C ASN A 228 15.35 4.77 19.57
N LEU A 229 15.72 6.00 19.26
CA LEU A 229 15.58 6.54 17.92
C LEU A 229 16.87 6.44 17.11
N ASN A 230 16.75 5.86 15.92
CA ASN A 230 17.73 5.99 14.86
C ASN A 230 17.24 7.04 13.87
N CYS A 231 17.94 8.16 13.75
CA CYS A 231 17.58 9.21 12.82
C CYS A 231 18.32 9.04 11.50
N LYS A 232 17.58 8.74 10.42
CA LYS A 232 18.11 8.79 9.05
C LYS A 232 17.98 10.20 8.49
N ILE A 233 19.08 10.72 7.92
CA ILE A 233 19.09 11.99 7.20
C ILE A 233 19.26 11.68 5.71
N TYR A 234 18.37 12.21 4.88
CA TYR A 234 18.41 12.02 3.45
C TYR A 234 18.97 13.26 2.75
N GLY A 235 20.22 13.13 2.23
CA GLY A 235 20.94 14.24 1.64
C GLY A 235 21.42 15.27 2.68
N THR A 236 21.73 16.49 2.22
CA THR A 236 22.12 17.58 3.10
C THR A 236 20.88 18.14 3.78
N PRO A 237 20.82 18.24 5.11
CA PRO A 237 19.71 18.88 5.78
C PRO A 237 19.60 20.32 5.28
N THR A 238 18.43 20.70 4.80
CA THR A 238 18.10 22.12 4.66
C THR A 238 17.92 22.64 6.08
N ALA A 239 18.86 23.46 6.53
CA ALA A 239 18.84 23.99 7.88
C ALA A 239 17.53 24.72 8.14
N THR A 240 16.66 24.08 8.92
CA THR A 240 15.78 24.75 9.89
C THR A 240 15.09 23.65 10.68
N CYS A 241 15.58 23.40 11.88
CA CYS A 241 14.76 22.86 12.94
C CYS A 241 13.81 23.95 13.41
#